data_af5f793214efb383161fcc27a1ec1573
#
_entry.id   af5f793214efb383161fcc27a1ec1573
#
_cell.length_a   1.000
_cell.length_b   1.000
_cell.length_c   1.000
_cell.angle_alpha   90.00
_cell.angle_beta   90.00
_cell.angle_gamma   90.00
#
_symmetry.space_group_name_H-M   'P 1'
#
loop_
_entity.id
_entity.type
_entity.pdbx_description
1 polymer ?
#
loop_
_entity_poly.entity_id
_entity_poly.type
_entity_poly.pdbx_seq_one_letter_code
_entity_poly.pdbx_strand_id
1 'polypeptide(L)'
;MLNPNNDRLDYGQVLAPPDNYTLDFAIGTTYSLDLDALVGACIALGLSEETDSDLMKNPICLLEALRATGDKVALFCEGGQIHTPNNITSLYILLEKIVFQVSTAKRKGIAQFPSFHPKFWLIRYVDENGTPLYRVVVLSRNLTFDRSWDVTFTMDGKVNGRKTLKTSPVVDFVSYLTSNLPSDENAKAKLKKIRTIIRELPYVHFELNSREFEDFEFLPTGVKSADGGFHSTNDKPFAPLFEDSFHEILIMSPFLTNSVIKDFIDRNKYINHTDYMLFTRAMSLGKLNPNDCADFRIFTMKDAVVDGESTISEEMQQAQQQDIHAKVYMVRKYSDTYLYLGSLNASHNAIKGNVEFTIMLKAKNRYLNMKKLSESLFNGSEDNPSNPFQEVKLTDTVVSDEEQEKQNILDSYIKEINRMKPTARVVCNIDNYDISINFAKYESSQYTITVSPLLSNKTELISENVLFKSLALTQLSEFYKISVSDGTNSVQRVIIIPTEGIPEDREKAVVSSIVKDKECFYRYIAFLLGDSYVLSALETANGAEIVGGSNIHNTIQIPALYEKMLQTAATAPERFKEIDYLIKAISADGVIPEQFEELYNVFKKAVKL
;
A
#
# COMPACT_ATOMS: atom_id res chain seq x y z
N MET A 1 6.46 -9.19 22.04
CA MET A 1 6.37 -9.58 20.61
C MET A 1 4.91 -9.74 20.22
N LEU A 2 4.31 -8.93 19.44
CA LEU A 2 2.87 -8.81 19.12
C LEU A 2 1.97 -8.37 20.30
N ASN A 3 2.49 -7.59 21.24
CA ASN A 3 1.68 -6.99 22.28
C ASN A 3 0.95 -5.76 21.71
N PRO A 4 -0.40 -5.70 21.77
CA PRO A 4 -1.18 -4.62 21.13
C PRO A 4 -0.92 -3.22 21.72
N ASN A 5 -0.37 -3.12 22.93
CA ASN A 5 -0.08 -1.84 23.57
C ASN A 5 1.39 -1.39 23.42
N ASN A 6 2.34 -2.36 23.40
CA ASN A 6 3.76 -2.06 23.48
C ASN A 6 4.52 -2.21 22.16
N ASP A 7 3.98 -3.01 21.21
CA ASP A 7 4.64 -3.35 19.96
C ASP A 7 3.95 -2.70 18.74
N ARG A 8 3.35 -1.52 18.95
CA ARG A 8 2.73 -0.76 17.84
C ARG A 8 3.81 -0.14 16.97
N LEU A 9 3.65 -0.30 15.65
CA LEU A 9 4.48 0.35 14.65
C LEU A 9 3.64 1.36 13.87
N ASP A 10 4.16 2.57 13.71
CA ASP A 10 3.61 3.53 12.76
C ASP A 10 4.02 3.15 11.34
N TYR A 11 3.04 3.09 10.43
CA TYR A 11 3.30 2.69 9.04
C TYR A 11 4.20 3.70 8.32
N GLY A 12 4.03 4.98 8.59
CA GLY A 12 4.86 6.05 8.04
C GLY A 12 6.32 5.91 8.48
N GLN A 13 6.55 5.70 9.79
CA GLN A 13 7.90 5.52 10.35
C GLN A 13 8.61 4.29 9.77
N VAL A 14 7.87 3.21 9.50
CA VAL A 14 8.45 1.99 8.90
C VAL A 14 8.96 2.24 7.49
N LEU A 15 8.30 3.12 6.73
CA LEU A 15 8.68 3.48 5.35
C LEU A 15 9.66 4.64 5.26
N ALA A 16 9.76 5.47 6.30
CA ALA A 16 10.64 6.64 6.30
C ALA A 16 12.12 6.24 6.19
N PRO A 17 12.92 7.01 5.43
CA PRO A 17 14.37 6.81 5.40
C PRO A 17 14.97 6.92 6.81
N PRO A 18 15.94 6.07 7.18
CA PRO A 18 16.72 6.27 8.40
C PRO A 18 17.54 7.56 8.33
N ASP A 19 18.01 8.04 9.49
CA ASP A 19 18.87 9.22 9.57
C ASP A 19 20.05 9.14 8.62
N ASN A 20 20.33 10.23 7.93
CA ASN A 20 21.39 10.37 6.91
C ASN A 20 21.18 9.53 5.64
N TYR A 21 19.99 8.97 5.42
CA TYR A 21 19.64 8.27 4.19
C TYR A 21 18.52 9.00 3.46
N THR A 22 18.46 8.80 2.15
CA THR A 22 17.37 9.28 1.27
C THR A 22 16.83 8.13 0.44
N LEU A 23 15.59 8.25 -0.02
CA LEU A 23 14.97 7.28 -0.92
C LEU A 23 15.68 7.26 -2.28
N ASP A 24 16.25 6.10 -2.66
CA ASP A 24 16.67 5.86 -4.05
C ASP A 24 15.55 5.19 -4.86
N PHE A 25 15.00 4.07 -4.35
CA PHE A 25 13.88 3.38 -5.00
C PHE A 25 13.10 2.48 -4.04
N ALA A 26 11.78 2.43 -4.17
CA ALA A 26 10.90 1.55 -3.40
C ALA A 26 10.01 0.70 -4.32
N ILE A 27 9.88 -0.57 -3.98
CA ILE A 27 8.97 -1.53 -4.61
C ILE A 27 7.94 -1.93 -3.54
N GLY A 28 6.68 -1.59 -3.76
CA GLY A 28 5.57 -1.95 -2.88
C GLY A 28 4.60 -2.93 -3.53
N THR A 29 3.93 -3.75 -2.73
CA THR A 29 2.84 -4.61 -3.18
C THR A 29 1.67 -4.57 -2.21
N THR A 30 0.47 -4.63 -2.74
CA THR A 30 -0.78 -4.71 -1.98
C THR A 30 -1.85 -5.45 -2.77
N TYR A 31 -2.84 -6.03 -2.11
CA TYR A 31 -4.00 -6.56 -2.79
C TYR A 31 -4.99 -5.44 -3.11
N SER A 32 -5.54 -4.78 -2.11
CA SER A 32 -6.38 -3.60 -2.29
C SER A 32 -5.63 -2.31 -1.96
N LEU A 33 -6.03 -1.23 -2.61
CA LEU A 33 -5.34 0.05 -2.59
C LEU A 33 -6.34 1.21 -2.39
N ASP A 34 -6.09 2.05 -1.39
CA ASP A 34 -6.65 3.40 -1.30
C ASP A 34 -5.62 4.40 -1.84
N LEU A 35 -6.03 5.23 -2.79
CA LEU A 35 -5.13 6.24 -3.38
C LEU A 35 -4.61 7.23 -2.32
N ASP A 36 -5.45 7.59 -1.36
CA ASP A 36 -5.05 8.47 -0.25
C ASP A 36 -4.04 7.80 0.69
N ALA A 37 -4.15 6.48 0.92
CA ALA A 37 -3.16 5.75 1.70
C ALA A 37 -1.80 5.68 0.97
N LEU A 38 -1.82 5.60 -0.37
CA LEU A 38 -0.60 5.68 -1.18
C LEU A 38 0.02 7.07 -1.11
N VAL A 39 -0.77 8.14 -1.11
CA VAL A 39 -0.28 9.51 -0.89
C VAL A 39 0.45 9.59 0.45
N GLY A 40 -0.11 9.04 1.53
CA GLY A 40 0.54 8.96 2.83
C GLY A 40 1.88 8.21 2.80
N ALA A 41 1.92 7.07 2.09
CA ALA A 41 3.17 6.33 1.89
C ALA A 41 4.22 7.15 1.10
N CYS A 42 3.80 7.93 0.10
CA CYS A 42 4.68 8.83 -0.65
C CYS A 42 5.24 9.96 0.23
N ILE A 43 4.44 10.51 1.14
CA ILE A 43 4.92 11.50 2.12
C ILE A 43 6.02 10.89 2.99
N ALA A 44 5.77 9.74 3.60
CA ALA A 44 6.74 9.07 4.45
C ALA A 44 8.05 8.73 3.73
N LEU A 45 7.96 8.22 2.50
CA LEU A 45 9.11 7.84 1.67
C LEU A 45 9.88 9.05 1.13
N GLY A 46 9.19 10.14 0.77
CA GLY A 46 9.76 11.27 0.03
C GLY A 46 10.18 12.44 0.89
N LEU A 47 9.45 12.74 1.95
CA LEU A 47 9.70 13.90 2.80
C LEU A 47 10.42 13.56 4.11
N SER A 48 10.57 12.26 4.43
CA SER A 48 11.17 11.78 5.70
C SER A 48 10.48 12.32 6.95
N GLU A 49 9.22 12.70 6.82
CA GLU A 49 8.40 13.24 7.91
C GLU A 49 7.34 12.25 8.35
N GLU A 50 6.96 12.32 9.62
CA GLU A 50 5.82 11.56 10.13
C GLU A 50 4.55 12.02 9.40
N THR A 51 3.71 11.08 9.03
CA THR A 51 2.46 11.36 8.33
C THR A 51 1.47 12.00 9.30
N ASP A 52 1.54 13.32 9.44
CA ASP A 52 0.58 14.08 10.23
C ASP A 52 -0.69 14.37 9.40
N SER A 53 -1.84 14.41 10.08
CA SER A 53 -3.14 14.73 9.48
C SER A 53 -3.15 16.09 8.78
N ASP A 54 -2.37 17.05 9.24
CA ASP A 54 -2.29 18.40 8.68
C ASP A 54 -1.45 18.43 7.40
N LEU A 55 -0.38 17.64 7.31
CA LEU A 55 0.39 17.43 6.07
C LEU A 55 -0.48 16.80 4.98
N MET A 56 -1.33 15.83 5.33
CA MET A 56 -2.27 15.19 4.40
C MET A 56 -3.34 16.13 3.85
N LYS A 57 -3.60 17.26 4.51
CA LYS A 57 -4.54 18.29 4.05
C LYS A 57 -3.88 19.41 3.23
N ASN A 58 -2.55 19.52 3.24
CA ASN A 58 -1.83 20.58 2.56
C ASN A 58 -1.51 20.19 1.09
N PRO A 59 -2.18 20.79 0.08
CA PRO A 59 -2.00 20.43 -1.32
C PRO A 59 -0.56 20.59 -1.84
N ILE A 60 0.21 21.52 -1.26
CA ILE A 60 1.61 21.78 -1.65
C ILE A 60 2.50 20.62 -1.17
N CYS A 61 2.34 20.19 0.09
CA CYS A 61 3.08 19.04 0.62
C CYS A 61 2.75 17.77 -0.16
N LEU A 62 1.45 17.57 -0.50
CA LEU A 62 1.01 16.43 -1.30
C LEU A 62 1.64 16.46 -2.69
N LEU A 63 1.61 17.62 -3.36
CA LEU A 63 2.20 17.78 -4.69
C LEU A 63 3.69 17.43 -4.68
N GLU A 64 4.44 17.96 -3.72
CA GLU A 64 5.88 17.73 -3.65
C GLU A 64 6.22 16.27 -3.30
N ALA A 65 5.52 15.67 -2.33
CA ALA A 65 5.69 14.27 -1.98
C ALA A 65 5.47 13.34 -3.18
N LEU A 66 4.41 13.57 -3.95
CA LEU A 66 4.09 12.79 -5.13
C LEU A 66 5.11 13.00 -6.26
N ARG A 67 5.62 14.20 -6.44
CA ARG A 67 6.67 14.50 -7.42
C ARG A 67 8.01 13.88 -7.01
N ALA A 68 8.41 14.03 -5.74
CA ALA A 68 9.65 13.46 -5.22
C ALA A 68 9.70 11.92 -5.33
N THR A 69 8.55 11.27 -5.27
CA THR A 69 8.41 9.81 -5.28
C THR A 69 7.99 9.23 -6.64
N GLY A 70 7.45 10.04 -7.55
CA GLY A 70 6.89 9.61 -8.83
C GLY A 70 7.79 8.67 -9.62
N ASP A 71 9.09 9.00 -9.73
CA ASP A 71 10.09 8.19 -10.45
C ASP A 71 10.79 7.15 -9.55
N LYS A 72 10.60 7.23 -8.22
CA LYS A 72 11.31 6.42 -7.23
C LYS A 72 10.46 5.31 -6.59
N VAL A 73 9.17 5.26 -6.88
CA VAL A 73 8.26 4.25 -6.29
C VAL A 73 7.57 3.46 -7.40
N ALA A 74 7.53 2.14 -7.24
CA ALA A 74 6.71 1.24 -8.05
C ALA A 74 5.81 0.42 -7.11
N LEU A 75 4.50 0.68 -7.14
CA LEU A 75 3.52 -0.05 -6.36
C LEU A 75 2.70 -0.98 -7.26
N PHE A 76 2.67 -2.25 -6.91
CA PHE A 76 1.91 -3.29 -7.61
C PHE A 76 0.67 -3.67 -6.80
N CYS A 77 -0.52 -3.62 -7.43
CA CYS A 77 -1.77 -4.00 -6.77
C CYS A 77 -2.58 -4.98 -7.64
N GLU A 78 -3.49 -5.73 -7.02
CA GLU A 78 -4.44 -6.58 -7.78
C GLU A 78 -5.30 -5.72 -8.69
N GLY A 79 -5.44 -6.12 -9.94
CA GLY A 79 -6.26 -5.42 -10.92
C GLY A 79 -7.74 -5.40 -10.54
N GLY A 80 -8.35 -4.22 -10.55
CA GLY A 80 -9.73 -4.01 -10.12
C GLY A 80 -9.92 -3.98 -8.60
N GLN A 81 -8.86 -3.71 -7.82
CA GLN A 81 -8.91 -3.61 -6.37
C GLN A 81 -8.41 -2.26 -5.84
N ILE A 82 -8.47 -1.22 -6.65
CA ILE A 82 -8.27 0.16 -6.20
C ILE A 82 -9.62 0.70 -5.74
N HIS A 83 -9.73 1.14 -4.50
CA HIS A 83 -10.95 1.71 -3.95
C HIS A 83 -11.23 3.08 -4.54
N THR A 84 -12.51 3.42 -4.70
CA THR A 84 -12.90 4.76 -5.14
C THR A 84 -12.68 5.74 -3.98
N PRO A 85 -11.87 6.80 -4.16
CA PRO A 85 -11.65 7.80 -3.11
C PRO A 85 -12.94 8.56 -2.76
N ASN A 86 -13.08 8.95 -1.49
CA ASN A 86 -14.19 9.80 -1.06
C ASN A 86 -14.06 11.24 -1.60
N ASN A 87 -12.83 11.76 -1.59
CA ASN A 87 -12.50 13.10 -2.09
C ASN A 87 -11.58 12.97 -3.30
N ILE A 88 -12.11 13.26 -4.48
CA ILE A 88 -11.36 13.14 -5.73
C ILE A 88 -10.57 14.43 -5.97
N THR A 89 -9.26 14.29 -6.18
CA THR A 89 -8.34 15.40 -6.49
C THR A 89 -7.57 15.15 -7.79
N SER A 90 -7.28 16.24 -8.51
CA SER A 90 -6.44 16.18 -9.72
C SER A 90 -5.01 15.71 -9.45
N LEU A 91 -4.54 15.74 -8.19
CA LEU A 91 -3.22 15.22 -7.79
C LEU A 91 -3.06 13.72 -8.07
N TYR A 92 -4.15 12.95 -8.14
CA TYR A 92 -4.07 11.51 -8.42
C TYR A 92 -3.45 11.16 -9.77
N ILE A 93 -3.40 12.09 -10.74
CA ILE A 93 -2.68 11.87 -11.99
C ILE A 93 -1.19 11.56 -11.78
N LEU A 94 -0.61 12.08 -10.68
CA LEU A 94 0.80 11.83 -10.35
C LEU A 94 1.03 10.39 -9.86
N LEU A 95 -0.03 9.74 -9.34
CA LEU A 95 0.00 8.33 -8.94
C LEU A 95 -0.01 7.36 -10.12
N GLU A 96 -0.42 7.81 -11.32
CA GLU A 96 -0.40 6.99 -12.54
C GLU A 96 1.02 6.50 -12.88
N LYS A 97 2.04 7.28 -12.51
CA LYS A 97 3.46 6.89 -12.66
C LYS A 97 3.90 5.84 -11.64
N ILE A 98 3.17 5.69 -10.54
CA ILE A 98 3.56 4.87 -9.38
C ILE A 98 2.84 3.51 -9.38
N VAL A 99 1.56 3.46 -9.77
CA VAL A 99 0.69 2.30 -9.60
C VAL A 99 0.70 1.41 -10.84
N PHE A 100 0.92 0.12 -10.62
CA PHE A 100 0.89 -0.92 -11.64
C PHE A 100 -0.08 -2.04 -11.24
N GLN A 101 -1.04 -2.33 -12.11
CA GLN A 101 -1.99 -3.41 -11.88
C GLN A 101 -1.41 -4.76 -12.28
N VAL A 102 -1.57 -5.75 -11.41
CA VAL A 102 -1.20 -7.14 -11.67
C VAL A 102 -2.47 -7.94 -11.95
N SER A 103 -2.44 -8.70 -13.04
CA SER A 103 -3.48 -9.68 -13.36
C SER A 103 -2.84 -11.06 -13.42
N THR A 104 -3.21 -11.90 -12.48
CA THR A 104 -2.67 -13.27 -12.40
C THR A 104 -3.26 -14.14 -13.52
N ALA A 105 -2.43 -14.99 -14.10
CA ALA A 105 -2.88 -15.95 -15.11
C ALA A 105 -3.58 -17.15 -14.46
N LYS A 106 -4.61 -17.68 -15.12
CA LYS A 106 -5.28 -18.93 -14.71
C LYS A 106 -4.26 -20.08 -14.71
N ARG A 107 -4.25 -20.88 -13.65
CA ARG A 107 -3.37 -22.03 -13.53
C ARG A 107 -4.15 -23.33 -13.76
N LYS A 108 -3.48 -24.31 -14.36
CA LYS A 108 -4.07 -25.64 -14.59
C LYS A 108 -4.36 -26.31 -13.23
N GLY A 109 -5.58 -26.81 -13.06
CA GLY A 109 -6.02 -27.47 -11.80
C GLY A 109 -6.58 -26.53 -10.74
N ILE A 110 -6.66 -25.22 -10.99
CA ILE A 110 -7.31 -24.27 -10.09
C ILE A 110 -8.58 -23.75 -10.75
N ALA A 111 -9.72 -23.91 -10.09
CA ALA A 111 -11.03 -23.55 -10.63
C ALA A 111 -11.20 -22.04 -10.83
N GLN A 112 -10.69 -21.24 -9.89
CA GLN A 112 -10.76 -19.78 -9.90
C GLN A 112 -9.43 -19.16 -10.36
N PHE A 113 -9.47 -17.91 -10.83
CA PHE A 113 -8.25 -17.14 -11.06
C PHE A 113 -7.54 -16.88 -9.72
N PRO A 114 -6.22 -17.15 -9.64
CA PRO A 114 -5.43 -16.75 -8.48
C PRO A 114 -5.52 -15.24 -8.25
N SER A 115 -5.42 -14.79 -7.00
CA SER A 115 -5.28 -13.37 -6.69
C SER A 115 -3.81 -13.00 -6.47
N PHE A 116 -3.45 -11.77 -6.82
CA PHE A 116 -2.19 -11.15 -6.42
C PHE A 116 -2.38 -10.52 -5.04
N HIS A 117 -1.92 -11.20 -3.98
CA HIS A 117 -2.26 -10.86 -2.61
C HIS A 117 -1.06 -10.52 -1.69
N PRO A 118 0.18 -10.35 -2.16
CA PRO A 118 1.30 -10.03 -1.29
C PRO A 118 1.19 -8.61 -0.71
N LYS A 119 1.69 -8.44 0.52
CA LYS A 119 1.82 -7.15 1.20
C LYS A 119 3.26 -7.01 1.65
N PHE A 120 4.02 -6.30 0.86
CA PHE A 120 5.47 -6.31 0.95
C PHE A 120 6.06 -4.99 0.45
N TRP A 121 7.12 -4.51 1.12
CA TRP A 121 7.96 -3.45 0.59
C TRP A 121 9.42 -3.89 0.58
N LEU A 122 10.09 -3.53 -0.48
CA LEU A 122 11.54 -3.57 -0.62
C LEU A 122 12.01 -2.16 -0.98
N ILE A 123 12.72 -1.54 -0.05
CA ILE A 123 13.12 -0.15 -0.17
C ILE A 123 14.65 -0.09 -0.19
N ARG A 124 15.19 0.65 -1.15
CA ARG A 124 16.59 0.99 -1.27
C ARG A 124 16.77 2.45 -0.92
N TYR A 125 17.47 2.71 0.16
CA TYR A 125 17.95 4.02 0.56
C TYR A 125 19.41 4.18 0.19
N VAL A 126 19.90 5.41 0.12
CA VAL A 126 21.31 5.73 -0.09
C VAL A 126 21.75 6.83 0.87
N ASP A 127 22.95 6.71 1.41
CA ASP A 127 23.59 7.78 2.18
C ASP A 127 24.21 8.85 1.24
N GLU A 128 24.81 9.89 1.81
CA GLU A 128 25.48 10.97 1.07
C GLU A 128 26.63 10.46 0.16
N ASN A 129 27.22 9.31 0.49
CA ASN A 129 28.28 8.68 -0.30
C ASN A 129 27.73 7.74 -1.37
N GLY A 130 26.40 7.59 -1.48
CA GLY A 130 25.74 6.65 -2.38
C GLY A 130 25.77 5.19 -1.89
N THR A 131 26.09 4.93 -0.60
CA THR A 131 26.10 3.57 -0.03
C THR A 131 24.67 3.09 0.18
N PRO A 132 24.28 1.94 -0.39
CA PRO A 132 22.92 1.47 -0.27
C PRO A 132 22.63 0.80 1.08
N LEU A 133 21.45 1.09 1.62
CA LEU A 133 20.78 0.37 2.71
C LEU A 133 19.47 -0.18 2.16
N TYR A 134 19.18 -1.44 2.41
CA TYR A 134 17.95 -2.08 2.02
C TYR A 134 17.05 -2.28 3.24
N ARG A 135 15.75 -2.00 3.09
CA ARG A 135 14.72 -2.37 4.07
C ARG A 135 13.70 -3.27 3.42
N VAL A 136 13.41 -4.38 4.09
CA VAL A 136 12.28 -5.25 3.78
C VAL A 136 11.21 -5.03 4.84
N VAL A 137 9.96 -4.87 4.38
CA VAL A 137 8.78 -4.82 5.24
C VAL A 137 7.79 -5.88 4.76
N VAL A 138 7.41 -6.79 5.63
CA VAL A 138 6.39 -7.83 5.39
C VAL A 138 5.20 -7.53 6.27
N LEU A 139 4.02 -7.42 5.65
CA LEU A 139 2.80 -7.00 6.33
C LEU A 139 1.66 -8.00 6.09
N SER A 140 0.68 -7.99 6.99
CA SER A 140 -0.64 -8.57 6.73
C SER A 140 -1.64 -7.54 6.19
N ARG A 141 -1.35 -6.24 6.35
CA ARG A 141 -2.19 -5.10 5.99
C ARG A 141 -2.09 -4.76 4.51
N ASN A 142 -3.24 -4.44 3.90
CA ASN A 142 -3.30 -3.73 2.62
C ASN A 142 -2.88 -2.26 2.78
N LEU A 143 -2.62 -1.60 1.67
CA LEU A 143 -2.40 -0.14 1.65
C LEU A 143 -3.75 0.57 1.59
N THR A 144 -4.48 0.51 2.70
CA THR A 144 -5.83 1.05 2.89
C THR A 144 -5.97 1.69 4.27
N PHE A 145 -6.96 2.57 4.44
CA PHE A 145 -7.27 3.23 5.72
C PHE A 145 -8.23 2.44 6.62
N ASP A 146 -8.44 1.16 6.35
CA ASP A 146 -9.25 0.33 7.23
C ASP A 146 -8.65 0.21 8.64
N ARG A 147 -9.51 0.12 9.65
CA ARG A 147 -9.12 -0.09 11.04
C ARG A 147 -9.06 -1.60 11.31
N SER A 148 -7.92 -2.20 10.99
CA SER A 148 -7.73 -3.63 11.22
C SER A 148 -6.55 -3.90 12.15
N TRP A 149 -6.66 -5.00 12.90
CA TRP A 149 -5.56 -5.53 13.69
C TRP A 149 -4.64 -6.33 12.77
N ASP A 150 -3.45 -5.79 12.52
CA ASP A 150 -2.49 -6.30 11.57
C ASP A 150 -1.12 -6.56 12.21
N VAL A 151 -0.28 -7.30 11.52
CA VAL A 151 1.12 -7.54 11.90
C VAL A 151 2.06 -7.04 10.83
N THR A 152 3.20 -6.53 11.29
CA THR A 152 4.27 -6.03 10.42
C THR A 152 5.61 -6.55 10.95
N PHE A 153 6.49 -6.95 10.04
CA PHE A 153 7.87 -7.28 10.35
C PHE A 153 8.81 -6.50 9.42
N THR A 154 9.87 -5.94 9.97
CA THR A 154 10.84 -5.15 9.23
C THR A 154 12.27 -5.58 9.55
N MET A 155 13.13 -5.57 8.52
CA MET A 155 14.57 -5.81 8.64
C MET A 155 15.33 -4.88 7.71
N ASP A 156 16.48 -4.42 8.20
CA ASP A 156 17.44 -3.68 7.39
C ASP A 156 18.58 -4.62 6.95
N GLY A 157 19.10 -4.37 5.75
CA GLY A 157 20.16 -5.16 5.14
C GLY A 157 21.20 -4.29 4.46
N LYS A 158 22.46 -4.66 4.58
CA LYS A 158 23.58 -3.95 3.96
C LYS A 158 24.21 -4.78 2.86
N VAL A 159 24.69 -4.09 1.80
CA VAL A 159 25.43 -4.74 0.73
C VAL A 159 26.80 -5.17 1.27
N ASN A 160 27.10 -6.44 1.07
CA ASN A 160 28.35 -7.06 1.50
C ASN A 160 29.00 -7.71 0.26
N GLY A 161 30.31 -7.79 0.20
CA GLY A 161 31.04 -8.38 -0.94
C GLY A 161 30.82 -9.89 -1.13
N ARG A 162 30.05 -10.57 -0.25
CA ARG A 162 29.77 -12.01 -0.30
C ARG A 162 28.32 -12.26 -0.73
N LYS A 163 28.14 -13.25 -1.59
CA LYS A 163 26.79 -13.69 -1.98
C LYS A 163 26.11 -14.47 -0.86
N THR A 164 24.80 -14.25 -0.73
CA THR A 164 23.90 -15.06 0.13
C THR A 164 22.79 -15.67 -0.70
N LEU A 165 22.32 -16.86 -0.33
CA LEU A 165 21.16 -17.51 -0.94
C LEU A 165 19.84 -17.08 -0.28
N LYS A 166 19.90 -16.47 0.90
CA LYS A 166 18.70 -16.05 1.65
C LYS A 166 17.82 -15.03 0.91
N THR A 167 18.41 -14.25 0.04
CA THR A 167 17.70 -13.24 -0.76
C THR A 167 17.21 -13.76 -2.11
N SER A 168 17.56 -15.01 -2.50
CA SER A 168 17.13 -15.57 -3.79
C SER A 168 15.60 -15.57 -3.97
N PRO A 169 14.77 -15.93 -2.96
CA PRO A 169 13.32 -15.85 -3.12
C PRO A 169 12.80 -14.43 -3.36
N VAL A 170 13.45 -13.42 -2.76
CA VAL A 170 13.13 -12.00 -3.00
C VAL A 170 13.50 -11.59 -4.42
N VAL A 171 14.63 -12.06 -4.95
CA VAL A 171 15.05 -11.83 -6.35
C VAL A 171 14.01 -12.40 -7.31
N ASP A 172 13.54 -13.64 -7.07
CA ASP A 172 12.52 -14.30 -7.89
C ASP A 172 11.19 -13.54 -7.85
N PHE A 173 10.79 -13.11 -6.65
CA PHE A 173 9.56 -12.32 -6.46
C PHE A 173 9.64 -10.96 -7.17
N VAL A 174 10.72 -10.22 -7.00
CA VAL A 174 10.92 -8.92 -7.68
C VAL A 174 11.01 -9.09 -9.20
N SER A 175 11.63 -10.18 -9.67
CA SER A 175 11.69 -10.52 -11.10
C SER A 175 10.29 -10.81 -11.66
N TYR A 176 9.43 -11.50 -10.90
CA TYR A 176 8.02 -11.69 -11.27
C TYR A 176 7.29 -10.35 -11.43
N LEU A 177 7.50 -9.40 -10.50
CA LEU A 177 6.87 -8.07 -10.59
C LEU A 177 7.25 -7.34 -11.89
N THR A 178 8.50 -7.48 -12.36
CA THR A 178 8.93 -6.82 -13.60
C THR A 178 8.16 -7.28 -14.82
N SER A 179 7.65 -8.51 -14.83
CA SER A 179 6.85 -9.05 -15.94
C SER A 179 5.46 -8.42 -16.07
N ASN A 180 5.03 -7.67 -15.05
CA ASN A 180 3.73 -6.97 -15.02
C ASN A 180 3.86 -5.47 -15.33
N LEU A 181 5.06 -4.98 -15.61
CA LEU A 181 5.26 -3.60 -16.04
C LEU A 181 4.79 -3.41 -17.49
N PRO A 182 4.09 -2.32 -17.81
CA PRO A 182 3.78 -1.97 -19.20
C PRO A 182 5.04 -1.61 -20.01
N SER A 183 4.87 -1.34 -21.29
CA SER A 183 6.01 -1.08 -22.21
C SER A 183 6.28 0.42 -22.45
N ASP A 184 5.69 1.30 -21.64
CA ASP A 184 5.87 2.74 -21.74
C ASP A 184 7.25 3.21 -21.19
N GLU A 185 7.57 4.49 -21.36
CA GLU A 185 8.86 5.06 -20.96
C GLU A 185 9.04 5.12 -19.44
N ASN A 186 7.96 5.39 -18.68
CA ASN A 186 7.98 5.39 -17.21
C ASN A 186 8.33 3.98 -16.68
N ALA A 187 7.65 2.96 -17.19
CA ALA A 187 7.91 1.58 -16.81
C ALA A 187 9.34 1.13 -17.20
N LYS A 188 9.85 1.56 -18.35
CA LYS A 188 11.25 1.28 -18.76
C LYS A 188 12.26 1.92 -17.81
N ALA A 189 12.02 3.17 -17.37
CA ALA A 189 12.88 3.85 -16.40
C ALA A 189 12.90 3.11 -15.06
N LYS A 190 11.73 2.74 -14.53
CA LYS A 190 11.58 1.96 -13.30
C LYS A 190 12.21 0.56 -13.43
N LEU A 191 12.04 -0.11 -14.56
CA LEU A 191 12.66 -1.41 -14.84
C LEU A 191 14.20 -1.34 -14.73
N LYS A 192 14.81 -0.24 -15.17
CA LYS A 192 16.26 -0.04 -15.03
C LYS A 192 16.67 0.00 -13.55
N LYS A 193 15.92 0.70 -12.70
CA LYS A 193 16.15 0.75 -11.24
C LYS A 193 15.94 -0.62 -10.59
N ILE A 194 14.85 -1.29 -10.92
CA ILE A 194 14.53 -2.63 -10.39
C ILE A 194 15.61 -3.65 -10.79
N ARG A 195 16.13 -3.60 -12.00
CA ARG A 195 17.26 -4.45 -12.43
C ARG A 195 18.54 -4.19 -11.65
N THR A 196 18.77 -2.97 -11.18
CA THR A 196 19.89 -2.68 -10.27
C THR A 196 19.68 -3.37 -8.93
N ILE A 197 18.50 -3.27 -8.35
CA ILE A 197 18.12 -3.95 -7.10
C ILE A 197 18.28 -5.47 -7.24
N ILE A 198 17.76 -6.08 -8.33
CA ILE A 198 17.90 -7.52 -8.59
C ILE A 198 19.36 -7.96 -8.62
N ARG A 199 20.27 -7.14 -9.16
CA ARG A 199 21.72 -7.43 -9.20
C ARG A 199 22.41 -7.27 -7.86
N GLU A 200 21.95 -6.34 -7.00
CA GLU A 200 22.51 -6.09 -5.67
C GLU A 200 21.98 -7.07 -4.60
N LEU A 201 20.73 -7.49 -4.69
CA LEU A 201 20.06 -8.36 -3.70
C LEU A 201 20.86 -9.61 -3.30
N PRO A 202 21.53 -10.35 -4.22
CA PRO A 202 22.36 -11.50 -3.84
C PRO A 202 23.52 -11.15 -2.90
N TYR A 203 23.85 -9.88 -2.74
CA TYR A 203 24.91 -9.39 -1.87
C TYR A 203 24.38 -8.64 -0.64
N VAL A 204 23.05 -8.55 -0.49
CA VAL A 204 22.42 -7.90 0.66
C VAL A 204 22.29 -8.90 1.81
N HIS A 205 22.86 -8.56 2.94
CA HIS A 205 22.75 -9.33 4.18
C HIS A 205 21.80 -8.63 5.13
N PHE A 206 20.62 -9.23 5.32
CA PHE A 206 19.62 -8.77 6.27
C PHE A 206 19.97 -9.28 7.67
N GLU A 207 19.77 -8.44 8.69
CA GLU A 207 20.07 -8.75 10.07
C GLU A 207 18.78 -8.76 10.91
N LEU A 208 18.63 -9.77 11.76
CA LEU A 208 17.56 -9.84 12.75
C LEU A 208 17.91 -8.93 13.93
N ASN A 209 17.08 -7.90 14.16
CA ASN A 209 17.26 -6.97 15.28
C ASN A 209 16.82 -7.55 16.64
N SER A 210 16.30 -8.78 16.66
CA SER A 210 15.81 -9.46 17.85
C SER A 210 16.71 -10.64 18.24
N ARG A 211 17.03 -10.76 19.54
CA ARG A 211 17.77 -11.90 20.11
C ARG A 211 16.90 -13.17 20.25
N GLU A 212 15.61 -13.06 20.03
CA GLU A 212 14.65 -14.15 20.16
C GLU A 212 14.68 -15.07 18.95
N PHE A 213 14.97 -14.50 17.76
CA PHE A 213 15.04 -15.25 16.52
C PHE A 213 16.49 -15.59 16.14
N GLU A 214 16.69 -16.84 15.73
CA GLU A 214 17.99 -17.38 15.32
C GLU A 214 18.18 -17.32 13.80
N ASP A 215 17.07 -17.40 13.05
CA ASP A 215 17.09 -17.52 11.61
C ASP A 215 15.78 -17.03 10.99
N PHE A 216 15.79 -16.75 9.68
CA PHE A 216 14.62 -16.34 8.91
C PHE A 216 14.69 -16.89 7.48
N GLU A 217 13.52 -17.00 6.82
CA GLU A 217 13.40 -17.29 5.39
C GLU A 217 12.32 -16.44 4.74
N PHE A 218 12.59 -15.92 3.54
CA PHE A 218 11.59 -15.24 2.71
C PHE A 218 10.84 -16.27 1.87
N LEU A 219 9.53 -16.25 1.91
CA LEU A 219 8.67 -17.28 1.34
C LEU A 219 7.61 -16.66 0.41
N PRO A 220 7.98 -16.22 -0.79
CA PRO A 220 6.98 -15.93 -1.81
C PRO A 220 6.31 -17.22 -2.25
N THR A 221 5.04 -17.17 -2.62
CA THR A 221 4.35 -18.29 -3.26
C THR A 221 3.71 -17.86 -4.57
N GLY A 222 3.51 -18.80 -5.47
CA GLY A 222 2.83 -18.51 -6.73
C GLY A 222 3.70 -17.84 -7.78
N VAL A 223 5.00 -17.70 -7.57
CA VAL A 223 5.94 -17.11 -8.52
C VAL A 223 6.95 -18.15 -9.02
N LYS A 224 7.50 -17.95 -10.21
CA LYS A 224 8.54 -18.83 -10.76
C LYS A 224 9.85 -18.61 -10.00
N SER A 225 10.55 -19.71 -9.71
CA SER A 225 11.91 -19.67 -9.21
C SER A 225 12.93 -19.72 -10.35
N ALA A 226 14.17 -19.28 -10.07
CA ALA A 226 15.26 -19.23 -11.04
C ALA A 226 15.64 -20.60 -11.61
N ASP A 227 15.39 -21.71 -10.88
CA ASP A 227 15.61 -23.09 -11.31
C ASP A 227 14.52 -23.65 -12.24
N GLY A 228 13.50 -22.84 -12.56
CA GLY A 228 12.37 -23.20 -13.43
C GLY A 228 11.18 -23.80 -12.72
N GLY A 229 11.25 -23.99 -11.38
CA GLY A 229 10.14 -24.40 -10.55
C GLY A 229 9.17 -23.25 -10.22
N PHE A 230 8.31 -23.49 -9.24
CA PHE A 230 7.42 -22.48 -8.65
C PHE A 230 7.57 -22.50 -7.14
N HIS A 231 7.74 -21.35 -6.52
CA HIS A 231 7.60 -21.20 -5.09
C HIS A 231 6.19 -21.53 -4.64
N SER A 232 6.05 -22.37 -3.65
CA SER A 232 4.78 -22.89 -3.14
C SER A 232 4.84 -23.22 -1.66
N THR A 233 3.70 -23.50 -1.07
CA THR A 233 3.62 -23.98 0.32
C THR A 233 4.21 -25.39 0.54
N ASN A 234 4.62 -26.07 -0.54
CA ASN A 234 5.36 -27.34 -0.47
C ASN A 234 6.88 -27.12 -0.37
N ASP A 235 7.37 -25.88 -0.40
CA ASP A 235 8.80 -25.61 -0.26
C ASP A 235 9.26 -25.94 1.16
N LYS A 236 10.48 -26.47 1.27
CA LYS A 236 11.04 -26.99 2.53
C LYS A 236 10.85 -26.10 3.76
N PRO A 237 10.99 -24.76 3.70
CA PRO A 237 10.78 -23.91 4.88
C PRO A 237 9.32 -23.87 5.37
N PHE A 238 8.35 -24.28 4.55
CA PHE A 238 6.95 -24.45 4.97
C PHE A 238 6.64 -25.83 5.56
N ALA A 239 7.58 -26.81 5.48
CA ALA A 239 7.33 -28.17 5.98
C ALA A 239 6.89 -28.19 7.46
N PRO A 240 7.48 -27.40 8.40
CA PRO A 240 7.00 -27.37 9.77
C PRO A 240 5.52 -27.00 9.90
N LEU A 241 5.02 -26.14 9.00
CA LEU A 241 3.64 -25.68 9.01
C LEU A 241 2.68 -26.63 8.26
N PHE A 242 3.06 -27.16 7.09
CA PHE A 242 2.12 -27.87 6.20
C PHE A 242 2.39 -29.35 6.01
N GLU A 243 3.57 -29.88 6.38
CA GLU A 243 3.92 -31.30 6.16
C GLU A 243 4.20 -32.06 7.45
N ASP A 244 4.93 -31.44 8.38
CA ASP A 244 5.39 -32.09 9.59
C ASP A 244 4.29 -32.17 10.66
N SER A 245 4.42 -33.11 11.61
CA SER A 245 3.68 -33.07 12.87
C SER A 245 4.29 -32.06 13.84
N PHE A 246 3.48 -31.54 14.76
CA PHE A 246 3.87 -30.48 15.69
C PHE A 246 3.24 -30.72 17.08
N HIS A 247 3.72 -29.99 18.09
CA HIS A 247 3.20 -30.05 19.47
C HIS A 247 2.29 -28.89 19.81
N GLU A 248 2.46 -27.73 19.17
CA GLU A 248 1.63 -26.54 19.35
C GLU A 248 1.40 -25.88 18.00
N ILE A 249 0.19 -25.41 17.75
CA ILE A 249 -0.12 -24.53 16.64
C ILE A 249 -1.04 -23.40 17.07
N LEU A 250 -0.62 -22.15 16.79
CA LEU A 250 -1.45 -20.98 16.88
C LEU A 250 -1.64 -20.41 15.48
N ILE A 251 -2.89 -20.22 15.08
CA ILE A 251 -3.27 -19.67 13.79
C ILE A 251 -4.04 -18.37 14.05
N MET A 252 -3.64 -17.28 13.40
CA MET A 252 -4.46 -16.08 13.30
C MET A 252 -4.73 -15.82 11.82
N SER A 253 -6.00 -15.81 11.42
CA SER A 253 -6.38 -15.61 10.03
C SER A 253 -7.83 -15.11 9.90
N PRO A 254 -8.05 -14.00 9.18
CA PRO A 254 -9.40 -13.45 8.97
C PRO A 254 -10.27 -14.31 8.05
N PHE A 255 -9.65 -15.07 7.14
CA PHE A 255 -10.35 -15.91 6.16
C PHE A 255 -9.90 -17.35 6.29
N LEU A 256 -10.87 -18.23 6.44
CA LEU A 256 -10.67 -19.65 6.72
C LEU A 256 -11.35 -20.53 5.66
N THR A 257 -10.79 -21.73 5.47
CA THR A 257 -11.46 -22.86 4.82
C THR A 257 -11.45 -24.05 5.76
N ASN A 258 -12.59 -24.65 6.02
CA ASN A 258 -12.72 -25.77 6.97
C ASN A 258 -11.72 -26.91 6.70
N SER A 259 -11.53 -27.28 5.43
CA SER A 259 -10.59 -28.34 5.08
C SER A 259 -9.14 -28.02 5.50
N VAL A 260 -8.73 -26.75 5.46
CA VAL A 260 -7.37 -26.34 5.89
C VAL A 260 -7.22 -26.51 7.39
N ILE A 261 -8.22 -26.11 8.18
CA ILE A 261 -8.18 -26.26 9.65
C ILE A 261 -8.21 -27.73 10.03
N LYS A 262 -9.06 -28.52 9.37
CA LYS A 262 -9.12 -29.99 9.54
C LYS A 262 -7.78 -30.68 9.24
N ASP A 263 -7.09 -30.28 8.17
CA ASP A 263 -5.79 -30.85 7.79
C ASP A 263 -4.73 -30.70 8.90
N PHE A 264 -4.79 -29.62 9.71
CA PHE A 264 -3.90 -29.46 10.86
C PHE A 264 -4.18 -30.49 11.98
N ILE A 265 -5.44 -30.82 12.22
CA ILE A 265 -5.83 -31.84 13.21
C ILE A 265 -5.49 -33.24 12.68
N ASP A 266 -5.87 -33.55 11.45
CA ASP A 266 -5.69 -34.89 10.85
C ASP A 266 -4.22 -35.32 10.80
N ARG A 267 -3.30 -34.36 10.58
CA ARG A 267 -1.85 -34.63 10.60
C ARG A 267 -1.33 -35.06 11.97
N ASN A 268 -1.94 -34.54 13.03
CA ASN A 268 -1.48 -34.75 14.40
C ASN A 268 -2.29 -35.78 15.17
N LYS A 269 -3.24 -36.46 14.56
CA LYS A 269 -4.12 -37.43 15.24
C LYS A 269 -3.41 -38.56 16.01
N TYR A 270 -2.14 -38.77 15.73
CA TYR A 270 -1.30 -39.80 16.44
C TYR A 270 -0.33 -39.13 17.42
N ILE A 271 -0.34 -37.82 17.58
CA ILE A 271 0.50 -37.13 18.56
C ILE A 271 -0.33 -36.87 19.81
N ASN A 272 0.14 -37.38 20.94
CA ASN A 272 -0.51 -37.10 22.22
C ASN A 272 -0.18 -35.67 22.69
N HIS A 273 -1.17 -34.95 23.23
CA HIS A 273 -1.02 -33.63 23.82
C HIS A 273 -0.53 -32.55 22.84
N THR A 274 -1.28 -32.34 21.78
CA THR A 274 -1.10 -31.17 20.89
C THR A 274 -2.03 -30.05 21.33
N ASP A 275 -1.50 -28.83 21.43
CA ASP A 275 -2.27 -27.63 21.74
C ASP A 275 -2.62 -26.87 20.45
N TYR A 276 -3.90 -26.50 20.31
CA TYR A 276 -4.43 -25.80 19.14
C TYR A 276 -5.11 -24.50 19.54
N MET A 277 -4.75 -23.39 18.90
CA MET A 277 -5.36 -22.09 19.12
C MET A 277 -5.63 -21.37 17.80
N LEU A 278 -6.84 -20.83 17.64
CA LEU A 278 -7.29 -20.13 16.43
C LEU A 278 -7.84 -18.75 16.79
N PHE A 279 -7.31 -17.71 16.18
CA PHE A 279 -7.84 -16.36 16.21
C PHE A 279 -8.45 -16.02 14.84
N THR A 280 -9.72 -15.61 14.82
CA THR A 280 -10.40 -15.31 13.55
C THR A 280 -11.51 -14.29 13.75
N ARG A 281 -12.12 -13.84 12.65
CA ARG A 281 -13.28 -12.97 12.66
C ARG A 281 -14.54 -13.74 13.05
N ALA A 282 -15.45 -13.09 13.77
CA ALA A 282 -16.73 -13.69 14.12
C ALA A 282 -17.52 -14.18 12.89
N MET A 283 -17.52 -13.39 11.80
CA MET A 283 -18.15 -13.75 10.52
C MET A 283 -17.53 -14.99 9.83
N SER A 284 -16.30 -15.34 10.14
CA SER A 284 -15.63 -16.52 9.56
C SER A 284 -15.94 -17.82 10.27
N LEU A 285 -16.54 -17.76 11.46
CA LEU A 285 -16.92 -18.95 12.25
C LEU A 285 -17.94 -19.83 11.52
N GLY A 286 -18.87 -19.23 10.78
CA GLY A 286 -19.88 -19.95 9.99
C GLY A 286 -19.32 -20.83 8.88
N LYS A 287 -18.03 -20.68 8.53
CA LYS A 287 -17.33 -21.52 7.55
C LYS A 287 -16.68 -22.76 8.16
N LEU A 288 -16.69 -22.90 9.49
CA LEU A 288 -16.06 -23.98 10.21
C LEU A 288 -17.10 -25.04 10.62
N ASN A 289 -16.73 -26.30 10.52
CA ASN A 289 -17.52 -27.40 11.07
C ASN A 289 -17.10 -27.66 12.53
N PRO A 290 -18.01 -27.59 13.52
CA PRO A 290 -17.67 -27.81 14.93
C PRO A 290 -16.93 -29.13 15.21
N ASN A 291 -17.29 -30.20 14.49
CA ASN A 291 -16.63 -31.50 14.66
C ASN A 291 -15.19 -31.53 14.12
N ASP A 292 -14.90 -30.78 13.07
CA ASP A 292 -13.57 -30.70 12.45
C ASP A 292 -12.64 -29.73 13.19
N CYS A 293 -13.14 -28.97 14.18
CA CYS A 293 -12.39 -27.93 14.92
C CYS A 293 -12.47 -28.13 16.44
N ALA A 294 -12.96 -29.31 16.90
CA ALA A 294 -13.25 -29.56 18.32
C ALA A 294 -12.02 -29.39 19.25
N ASP A 295 -10.81 -29.64 18.73
CA ASP A 295 -9.57 -29.52 19.49
C ASP A 295 -9.03 -28.09 19.55
N PHE A 296 -9.56 -27.15 18.76
CA PHE A 296 -9.13 -25.75 18.77
C PHE A 296 -9.84 -24.94 19.86
N ARG A 297 -9.05 -24.21 20.65
CA ARG A 297 -9.54 -23.03 21.36
C ARG A 297 -9.66 -21.89 20.36
N ILE A 298 -10.86 -21.33 20.23
CA ILE A 298 -11.16 -20.33 19.19
C ILE A 298 -11.44 -18.96 19.84
N PHE A 299 -10.80 -17.93 19.30
CA PHE A 299 -10.87 -16.57 19.79
C PHE A 299 -11.33 -15.61 18.68
N THR A 300 -12.18 -14.65 19.05
CA THR A 300 -12.57 -13.50 18.24
C THR A 300 -12.25 -12.20 18.96
N MET A 301 -12.23 -11.08 18.26
CA MET A 301 -12.12 -9.78 18.93
C MET A 301 -13.41 -9.50 19.73
N LYS A 302 -13.26 -8.83 20.88
CA LYS A 302 -14.38 -8.37 21.70
C LYS A 302 -15.09 -7.21 21.02
N ASP A 303 -16.44 -7.18 21.08
CA ASP A 303 -17.25 -6.10 20.50
C ASP A 303 -16.90 -4.73 21.10
N ALA A 304 -16.56 -4.66 22.39
CA ALA A 304 -16.17 -3.42 23.07
C ALA A 304 -14.88 -2.79 22.50
N VAL A 305 -13.98 -3.59 21.92
CA VAL A 305 -12.77 -3.08 21.24
C VAL A 305 -13.15 -2.54 19.87
N VAL A 306 -14.15 -3.16 19.25
CA VAL A 306 -14.71 -2.77 17.96
C VAL A 306 -15.37 -1.39 18.06
N ASP A 307 -16.09 -1.10 19.17
CA ASP A 307 -16.85 0.14 19.37
C ASP A 307 -16.06 1.27 20.08
N GLY A 308 -14.99 0.93 20.81
CA GLY A 308 -14.34 1.84 21.77
C GLY A 308 -13.58 3.04 21.16
N GLU A 309 -13.27 3.03 19.87
CA GLU A 309 -12.62 4.15 19.18
C GLU A 309 -13.59 5.10 18.46
N SER A 310 -14.89 4.77 18.39
CA SER A 310 -15.92 5.64 17.79
C SER A 310 -16.16 6.92 18.58
N THR A 311 -15.73 6.96 19.86
CA THR A 311 -15.91 8.11 20.77
C THR A 311 -14.90 9.23 20.61
N ILE A 312 -13.84 9.06 19.81
CA ILE A 312 -12.74 10.05 19.69
C ILE A 312 -12.82 10.90 18.40
N SER A 313 -13.62 10.52 17.41
CA SER A 313 -13.78 11.30 16.19
C SER A 313 -15.25 11.55 15.86
N GLU A 314 -15.76 12.70 16.25
CA GLU A 314 -17.11 13.18 15.92
C GLU A 314 -17.34 13.47 14.41
N GLU A 315 -16.34 13.33 13.56
CA GLU A 315 -16.39 13.70 12.14
C GLU A 315 -16.58 12.55 11.13
N MET A 316 -16.59 11.28 11.52
CA MET A 316 -16.86 10.16 10.60
C MET A 316 -18.04 9.30 11.08
N GLN A 317 -19.22 9.56 10.52
CA GLN A 317 -20.48 8.85 10.80
C GLN A 317 -20.57 7.41 10.22
N GLN A 318 -19.47 6.73 9.98
CA GLN A 318 -19.44 5.29 9.77
C GLN A 318 -18.35 4.70 10.66
N ALA A 319 -18.75 4.20 11.81
CA ALA A 319 -17.88 3.42 12.69
C ALA A 319 -17.43 2.16 11.93
N GLN A 320 -16.23 2.21 11.33
CA GLN A 320 -15.59 1.01 10.82
C GLN A 320 -15.18 0.16 12.02
N GLN A 321 -15.80 -1.00 12.16
CA GLN A 321 -15.50 -1.96 13.19
C GLN A 321 -14.05 -2.45 13.05
N GLN A 322 -13.26 -2.35 14.11
CA GLN A 322 -11.92 -2.92 14.15
C GLN A 322 -12.04 -4.45 14.19
N ASP A 323 -11.37 -5.16 13.28
CA ASP A 323 -11.41 -6.63 13.25
C ASP A 323 -10.04 -7.20 12.87
N ILE A 324 -9.86 -8.50 13.10
CA ILE A 324 -8.62 -9.22 12.77
C ILE A 324 -8.40 -9.21 11.26
N HIS A 325 -7.24 -8.73 10.83
CA HIS A 325 -6.76 -8.89 9.47
C HIS A 325 -5.35 -9.52 9.42
N ALA A 326 -4.71 -9.71 10.56
CA ALA A 326 -3.43 -10.37 10.69
C ALA A 326 -3.45 -11.82 10.17
N LYS A 327 -2.33 -12.26 9.59
CA LYS A 327 -2.07 -13.64 9.19
C LYS A 327 -0.79 -14.08 9.86
N VAL A 328 -0.94 -14.92 10.88
CA VAL A 328 0.14 -15.41 11.74
C VAL A 328 -0.03 -16.91 11.92
N TYR A 329 1.05 -17.64 11.78
CA TYR A 329 1.10 -19.04 12.17
C TYR A 329 2.32 -19.25 13.07
N MET A 330 2.11 -19.81 14.24
CA MET A 330 3.19 -20.28 15.11
C MET A 330 3.07 -21.80 15.22
N VAL A 331 4.15 -22.49 14.94
CA VAL A 331 4.23 -23.93 15.05
C VAL A 331 5.44 -24.29 15.91
N ARG A 332 5.24 -25.08 16.97
CA ARG A 332 6.33 -25.64 17.77
C ARG A 332 6.56 -27.12 17.44
N LYS A 333 7.81 -27.43 17.11
CA LYS A 333 8.27 -28.78 16.86
C LYS A 333 9.49 -29.04 17.75
N TYR A 334 9.33 -29.87 18.79
CA TYR A 334 10.36 -30.11 19.80
C TYR A 334 10.87 -28.83 20.47
N SER A 335 12.17 -28.53 20.31
CA SER A 335 12.84 -27.34 20.86
C SER A 335 12.75 -26.11 19.99
N ASP A 336 12.29 -26.24 18.76
CA ASP A 336 12.23 -25.15 17.78
C ASP A 336 10.79 -24.67 17.59
N THR A 337 10.64 -23.37 17.44
CA THR A 337 9.39 -22.71 17.11
C THR A 337 9.57 -21.92 15.82
N TYR A 338 8.60 -22.01 14.94
CA TYR A 338 8.56 -21.34 13.66
C TYR A 338 7.37 -20.38 13.66
N LEU A 339 7.64 -19.12 13.37
CA LEU A 339 6.64 -18.07 13.27
C LEU A 339 6.57 -17.58 11.83
N TYR A 340 5.40 -17.69 11.21
CA TYR A 340 5.14 -17.23 9.84
C TYR A 340 4.26 -15.99 9.91
N LEU A 341 4.69 -14.92 9.25
CA LEU A 341 4.01 -13.63 9.19
C LEU A 341 3.91 -13.18 7.73
N GLY A 342 2.80 -12.59 7.34
CA GLY A 342 2.66 -12.01 6.01
C GLY A 342 1.24 -12.00 5.47
N SER A 343 1.08 -12.35 4.19
CA SER A 343 -0.20 -12.23 3.51
C SER A 343 -1.03 -13.52 3.46
N LEU A 344 -0.46 -14.66 3.82
CA LEU A 344 -1.03 -16.00 3.64
C LEU A 344 -2.21 -16.28 4.58
N ASN A 345 -3.43 -16.36 4.05
CA ASN A 345 -4.62 -16.76 4.81
C ASN A 345 -4.71 -18.29 4.98
N ALA A 346 -5.39 -18.76 6.05
CA ALA A 346 -5.71 -20.17 6.26
C ALA A 346 -6.87 -20.62 5.36
N SER A 347 -6.73 -20.38 4.07
CA SER A 347 -7.73 -20.70 3.05
C SER A 347 -7.12 -21.49 1.90
N HIS A 348 -7.91 -22.34 1.28
CA HIS A 348 -7.47 -23.18 0.16
C HIS A 348 -6.90 -22.33 -0.99
N ASN A 349 -7.53 -21.21 -1.33
CA ASN A 349 -7.07 -20.35 -2.44
C ASN A 349 -5.72 -19.69 -2.12
N ALA A 350 -5.49 -19.24 -0.88
CA ALA A 350 -4.22 -18.66 -0.48
C ALA A 350 -3.10 -19.69 -0.53
N ILE A 351 -3.33 -20.90 0.00
CA ILE A 351 -2.33 -21.97 0.09
C ILE A 351 -1.99 -22.56 -1.28
N LYS A 352 -2.96 -22.73 -2.18
CA LYS A 352 -2.78 -23.47 -3.45
C LYS A 352 -2.70 -22.59 -4.69
N GLY A 353 -3.25 -21.37 -4.65
CA GLY A 353 -3.49 -20.58 -5.86
C GLY A 353 -2.81 -19.23 -5.92
N ASN A 354 -2.99 -18.42 -4.90
CA ASN A 354 -2.60 -17.02 -4.91
C ASN A 354 -1.08 -16.80 -5.06
N VAL A 355 -0.74 -15.58 -5.46
CA VAL A 355 0.59 -15.02 -5.21
C VAL A 355 0.56 -14.39 -3.82
N GLU A 356 1.40 -14.89 -2.91
CA GLU A 356 1.50 -14.41 -1.53
C GLU A 356 2.97 -14.11 -1.18
N PHE A 357 3.19 -13.38 -0.09
CA PHE A 357 4.53 -13.19 0.48
C PHE A 357 4.48 -13.35 2.00
N THR A 358 5.32 -14.23 2.51
CA THR A 358 5.41 -14.58 3.93
C THR A 358 6.89 -14.53 4.35
N ILE A 359 7.16 -14.24 5.60
CA ILE A 359 8.45 -14.47 6.23
C ILE A 359 8.30 -15.53 7.31
N MET A 360 9.24 -16.46 7.36
CA MET A 360 9.39 -17.41 8.46
C MET A 360 10.52 -16.97 9.36
N LEU A 361 10.27 -16.95 10.66
CA LEU A 361 11.22 -16.63 11.72
C LEU A 361 11.37 -17.87 12.60
N LYS A 362 12.62 -18.31 12.82
CA LYS A 362 12.92 -19.45 13.67
C LYS A 362 13.42 -18.99 15.04
N ALA A 363 12.85 -19.59 16.10
CA ALA A 363 13.22 -19.34 17.48
C ALA A 363 13.36 -20.65 18.26
N LYS A 364 14.00 -20.62 19.42
CA LYS A 364 13.90 -21.71 20.40
C LYS A 364 12.61 -21.58 21.22
N ASN A 365 12.00 -22.71 21.61
CA ASN A 365 10.76 -22.72 22.38
C ASN A 365 10.87 -21.98 23.74
N ARG A 366 12.07 -21.87 24.31
CA ARG A 366 12.31 -21.07 25.51
C ARG A 366 12.08 -19.56 25.30
N TYR A 367 12.18 -19.08 24.06
CA TYR A 367 11.94 -17.66 23.74
C TYR A 367 10.55 -17.45 23.18
N LEU A 368 10.06 -18.36 22.34
CA LEU A 368 8.74 -18.32 21.69
C LEU A 368 8.05 -19.68 21.78
N ASN A 369 6.84 -19.70 22.34
CA ASN A 369 5.92 -20.84 22.40
C ASN A 369 4.48 -20.31 22.48
N MET A 370 3.48 -21.19 22.42
CA MET A 370 2.07 -20.80 22.44
C MET A 370 1.72 -19.95 23.66
N LYS A 371 2.18 -20.35 24.85
CA LYS A 371 1.89 -19.62 26.09
C LYS A 371 2.40 -18.18 26.02
N LYS A 372 3.67 -17.98 25.65
CA LYS A 372 4.28 -16.63 25.57
C LYS A 372 3.64 -15.77 24.49
N LEU A 373 3.31 -16.37 23.33
CA LEU A 373 2.68 -15.63 22.26
C LEU A 373 1.24 -15.23 22.62
N SER A 374 0.45 -16.16 23.18
CA SER A 374 -0.90 -15.86 23.63
C SER A 374 -0.93 -14.85 24.79
N GLU A 375 -0.03 -14.96 25.80
CA GLU A 375 0.13 -13.95 26.84
C GLU A 375 0.42 -12.57 26.25
N SER A 376 1.25 -12.50 25.20
CA SER A 376 1.53 -11.24 24.51
C SER A 376 0.29 -10.69 23.81
N LEU A 377 -0.47 -11.53 23.09
CA LEU A 377 -1.71 -11.17 22.41
C LEU A 377 -2.81 -10.72 23.39
N PHE A 378 -2.92 -11.39 24.54
CA PHE A 378 -3.89 -11.09 25.60
C PHE A 378 -3.48 -9.90 26.48
N ASN A 379 -2.37 -9.23 26.16
CA ASN A 379 -1.82 -8.16 26.97
C ASN A 379 -1.51 -8.60 28.43
N GLY A 380 -0.97 -9.82 28.58
CA GLY A 380 -0.57 -10.44 29.84
C GLY A 380 -1.32 -11.74 30.15
N SER A 381 -2.65 -11.72 30.23
CA SER A 381 -3.48 -12.90 30.50
C SER A 381 -4.85 -12.80 29.86
N GLU A 382 -5.56 -13.93 29.74
CA GLU A 382 -6.91 -13.97 29.19
C GLU A 382 -7.89 -13.13 30.02
N ASP A 383 -7.74 -13.11 31.34
CA ASP A 383 -8.57 -12.35 32.27
C ASP A 383 -8.22 -10.85 32.34
N ASN A 384 -7.19 -10.41 31.63
CA ASN A 384 -6.82 -8.99 31.62
C ASN A 384 -7.95 -8.15 31.02
N PRO A 385 -8.43 -7.08 31.69
CA PRO A 385 -9.45 -6.18 31.13
C PRO A 385 -9.04 -5.58 29.76
N SER A 386 -7.74 -5.40 29.52
CA SER A 386 -7.20 -4.88 28.26
C SER A 386 -6.94 -5.97 27.20
N ASN A 387 -7.31 -7.23 27.47
CA ASN A 387 -7.26 -8.30 26.46
C ASN A 387 -8.30 -8.02 25.37
N PRO A 388 -7.89 -7.84 24.09
CA PRO A 388 -8.83 -7.54 23.02
C PRO A 388 -9.62 -8.75 22.51
N PHE A 389 -9.30 -9.98 22.95
CA PHE A 389 -9.88 -11.21 22.46
C PHE A 389 -10.80 -11.88 23.48
N GLN A 390 -11.78 -12.62 22.99
CA GLN A 390 -12.68 -13.47 23.77
C GLN A 390 -12.73 -14.88 23.18
N GLU A 391 -12.74 -15.89 24.05
CA GLU A 391 -12.94 -17.27 23.63
C GLU A 391 -14.39 -17.50 23.24
N VAL A 392 -14.61 -18.19 22.12
CA VAL A 392 -15.95 -18.49 21.57
C VAL A 392 -16.08 -19.98 21.31
N LYS A 393 -17.28 -20.54 21.54
CA LYS A 393 -17.62 -21.90 21.16
C LYS A 393 -18.38 -21.88 19.84
N LEU A 394 -17.99 -22.76 18.93
CA LEU A 394 -18.74 -22.96 17.70
C LEU A 394 -20.11 -23.55 18.06
N THR A 395 -21.16 -22.87 17.67
CA THR A 395 -22.53 -23.35 17.74
C THR A 395 -22.98 -23.75 16.35
N ASP A 396 -23.94 -24.66 16.23
CA ASP A 396 -24.48 -25.15 14.94
C ASP A 396 -25.20 -24.07 14.11
N THR A 397 -25.27 -22.84 14.58
CA THR A 397 -25.85 -21.72 13.87
C THR A 397 -24.87 -21.17 12.84
N VAL A 398 -25.10 -21.56 11.59
CA VAL A 398 -24.42 -20.99 10.42
C VAL A 398 -25.03 -19.60 10.17
N VAL A 399 -24.29 -18.55 10.46
CA VAL A 399 -24.61 -17.21 9.96
C VAL A 399 -24.09 -17.15 8.53
N SER A 400 -24.97 -17.32 7.54
CA SER A 400 -24.65 -17.07 6.14
C SER A 400 -24.58 -15.55 5.91
N ASP A 401 -23.44 -15.06 5.48
CA ASP A 401 -23.28 -13.65 5.07
C ASP A 401 -23.64 -13.52 3.58
N GLU A 402 -24.94 -13.63 3.27
CA GLU A 402 -25.47 -13.53 1.91
C GLU A 402 -25.14 -12.17 1.26
N GLU A 403 -25.02 -11.13 2.06
CA GLU A 403 -24.72 -9.78 1.57
C GLU A 403 -23.27 -9.68 1.11
N GLN A 404 -22.34 -10.25 1.89
CA GLN A 404 -20.92 -10.31 1.51
C GLN A 404 -20.69 -11.19 0.27
N GLU A 405 -21.43 -12.29 0.13
CA GLU A 405 -21.35 -13.15 -1.06
C GLU A 405 -21.81 -12.39 -2.32
N LYS A 406 -22.90 -11.63 -2.24
CA LYS A 406 -23.38 -10.77 -3.33
C LYS A 406 -22.34 -9.71 -3.70
N GLN A 407 -21.76 -9.03 -2.71
CA GLN A 407 -20.69 -8.06 -2.95
C GLN A 407 -19.47 -8.70 -3.63
N ASN A 408 -19.06 -9.89 -3.21
CA ASN A 408 -17.95 -10.62 -3.83
C ASN A 408 -18.23 -10.99 -5.30
N ILE A 409 -19.49 -11.31 -5.62
CA ILE A 409 -19.90 -11.58 -7.01
C ILE A 409 -19.75 -10.30 -7.84
N LEU A 410 -20.30 -9.16 -7.38
CA LEU A 410 -20.20 -7.88 -8.09
C LEU A 410 -18.73 -7.46 -8.27
N ASP A 411 -17.89 -7.62 -7.24
CA ASP A 411 -16.46 -7.32 -7.31
C ASP A 411 -15.73 -8.20 -8.34
N SER A 412 -16.15 -9.46 -8.51
CA SER A 412 -15.57 -10.37 -9.51
C SER A 412 -15.77 -9.88 -10.95
N TYR A 413 -16.89 -9.22 -11.26
CA TYR A 413 -17.12 -8.62 -12.56
C TYR A 413 -16.17 -7.47 -12.87
N ILE A 414 -15.82 -6.64 -11.86
CA ILE A 414 -14.83 -5.57 -12.07
C ILE A 414 -13.46 -6.17 -12.43
N LYS A 415 -13.07 -7.26 -11.76
CA LYS A 415 -11.83 -7.98 -12.10
C LYS A 415 -11.87 -8.59 -13.51
N GLU A 416 -13.01 -9.08 -13.95
CA GLU A 416 -13.20 -9.58 -15.32
C GLU A 416 -13.03 -8.45 -16.34
N ILE A 417 -13.65 -7.29 -16.11
CA ILE A 417 -13.48 -6.10 -16.96
C ILE A 417 -12.01 -5.70 -17.04
N ASN A 418 -11.31 -5.65 -15.90
CA ASN A 418 -9.89 -5.34 -15.88
C ASN A 418 -9.06 -6.38 -16.69
N ARG A 419 -9.41 -7.67 -16.63
CA ARG A 419 -8.75 -8.73 -17.39
C ARG A 419 -8.99 -8.67 -18.89
N MET A 420 -10.05 -7.99 -19.36
CA MET A 420 -10.27 -7.72 -20.78
C MET A 420 -9.21 -6.79 -21.37
N LYS A 421 -8.43 -6.11 -20.51
CA LYS A 421 -7.39 -5.14 -20.88
C LYS A 421 -7.93 -4.05 -21.81
N PRO A 422 -8.94 -3.28 -21.38
CA PRO A 422 -9.46 -2.19 -22.17
C PRO A 422 -8.35 -1.17 -22.48
N THR A 423 -8.54 -0.43 -23.58
CA THR A 423 -7.66 0.66 -24.01
C THR A 423 -8.45 1.93 -24.20
N ALA A 424 -7.82 3.07 -23.98
CA ALA A 424 -8.45 4.36 -24.19
C ALA A 424 -7.59 5.26 -25.08
N ARG A 425 -8.24 6.22 -25.73
CA ARG A 425 -7.58 7.21 -26.59
C ARG A 425 -8.22 8.57 -26.42
N VAL A 426 -7.37 9.59 -26.25
CA VAL A 426 -7.76 10.99 -26.22
C VAL A 426 -7.71 11.59 -27.62
N VAL A 427 -8.74 12.36 -27.97
CA VAL A 427 -8.79 13.20 -29.17
C VAL A 427 -8.86 14.64 -28.72
N CYS A 428 -7.90 15.45 -29.17
CA CYS A 428 -7.85 16.88 -28.87
C CYS A 428 -8.78 17.62 -29.83
N ASN A 429 -9.73 18.38 -29.29
CA ASN A 429 -10.54 19.35 -30.01
C ASN A 429 -9.95 20.76 -29.80
N ILE A 430 -10.61 21.81 -30.31
CA ILE A 430 -10.09 23.19 -30.22
C ILE A 430 -9.92 23.63 -28.75
N ASP A 431 -10.95 23.40 -27.88
CA ASP A 431 -10.99 23.90 -26.51
C ASP A 431 -11.18 22.79 -25.45
N ASN A 432 -11.29 21.53 -25.88
CA ASN A 432 -11.58 20.41 -24.98
C ASN A 432 -11.08 19.08 -25.56
N TYR A 433 -11.32 18.00 -24.83
CA TYR A 433 -10.85 16.67 -25.15
C TYR A 433 -11.99 15.67 -25.12
N ASP A 434 -11.95 14.72 -26.01
CA ASP A 434 -12.83 13.55 -26.01
C ASP A 434 -12.01 12.30 -25.68
N ILE A 435 -12.57 11.38 -24.88
CA ILE A 435 -11.96 10.06 -24.58
C ILE A 435 -12.85 8.98 -25.18
N SER A 436 -12.26 8.11 -25.99
CA SER A 436 -12.89 6.88 -26.43
C SER A 436 -12.24 5.69 -25.73
N ILE A 437 -13.07 4.81 -25.11
CA ILE A 437 -12.61 3.59 -24.45
C ILE A 437 -13.12 2.39 -25.26
N ASN A 438 -12.23 1.43 -25.53
CA ASN A 438 -12.57 0.18 -26.20
C ASN A 438 -12.52 -0.99 -25.22
N PHE A 439 -13.66 -1.71 -25.09
CA PHE A 439 -13.81 -2.94 -24.33
C PHE A 439 -14.03 -4.10 -25.34
N ALA A 440 -13.03 -4.42 -26.12
CA ALA A 440 -13.08 -5.29 -27.29
C ALA A 440 -13.68 -6.71 -27.09
N LYS A 441 -13.92 -7.13 -25.85
CA LYS A 441 -14.46 -8.45 -25.51
C LYS A 441 -15.64 -8.37 -24.55
N TYR A 442 -16.23 -7.19 -24.43
CA TYR A 442 -17.38 -7.03 -23.54
C TYR A 442 -18.61 -7.71 -24.12
N GLU A 443 -19.16 -8.64 -23.37
CA GLU A 443 -20.46 -9.25 -23.61
C GLU A 443 -21.48 -8.63 -22.65
N SER A 444 -22.75 -8.52 -23.08
CA SER A 444 -23.80 -7.97 -22.23
C SER A 444 -23.95 -8.76 -20.93
N SER A 445 -24.02 -8.07 -19.79
CA SER A 445 -24.19 -8.63 -18.47
C SER A 445 -25.63 -8.48 -18.00
N GLN A 446 -26.06 -9.34 -17.07
CA GLN A 446 -27.31 -9.16 -16.31
C GLN A 446 -27.24 -7.98 -15.31
N TYR A 447 -26.04 -7.49 -15.02
CA TYR A 447 -25.78 -6.37 -14.12
C TYR A 447 -25.68 -5.07 -14.88
N THR A 448 -26.07 -3.97 -14.25
CA THR A 448 -25.81 -2.63 -14.77
C THR A 448 -24.37 -2.28 -14.50
N ILE A 449 -23.58 -2.10 -15.56
CA ILE A 449 -22.15 -1.78 -15.46
C ILE A 449 -21.90 -0.41 -16.10
N THR A 450 -21.29 0.49 -15.34
CA THR A 450 -20.95 1.82 -15.82
C THR A 450 -19.46 2.10 -15.67
N VAL A 451 -18.96 3.00 -16.53
CA VAL A 451 -17.61 3.53 -16.50
C VAL A 451 -17.64 5.06 -16.43
N SER A 452 -16.68 5.62 -15.70
CA SER A 452 -16.48 7.08 -15.57
C SER A 452 -14.99 7.39 -15.52
N PRO A 453 -14.47 8.41 -16.23
CA PRO A 453 -13.13 8.93 -15.91
C PRO A 453 -13.10 9.41 -14.46
N LEU A 454 -12.07 9.07 -13.68
CA LEU A 454 -12.05 9.32 -12.23
C LEU A 454 -12.21 10.82 -11.89
N LEU A 455 -11.60 11.70 -12.68
CA LEU A 455 -11.61 13.15 -12.46
C LEU A 455 -12.79 13.86 -13.12
N SER A 456 -13.82 13.12 -13.58
CA SER A 456 -15.00 13.68 -14.23
C SER A 456 -16.28 13.10 -13.61
N ASN A 457 -17.35 13.89 -13.62
CA ASN A 457 -18.68 13.46 -13.20
C ASN A 457 -19.47 12.75 -14.32
N LYS A 458 -18.86 12.58 -15.51
CA LYS A 458 -19.52 11.91 -16.64
C LYS A 458 -19.49 10.41 -16.44
N THR A 459 -20.64 9.77 -16.66
CA THR A 459 -20.81 8.32 -16.50
C THR A 459 -21.55 7.77 -17.70
N GLU A 460 -21.07 6.65 -18.25
CA GLU A 460 -21.66 5.96 -19.38
C GLU A 460 -21.82 4.47 -19.07
N LEU A 461 -22.82 3.84 -19.68
CA LEU A 461 -22.95 2.38 -19.65
C LEU A 461 -21.80 1.74 -20.44
N ILE A 462 -21.22 0.66 -19.92
CA ILE A 462 -20.21 -0.09 -20.66
C ILE A 462 -20.82 -0.73 -21.89
N SER A 463 -20.13 -0.53 -23.01
CA SER A 463 -20.35 -1.17 -24.28
C SER A 463 -19.00 -1.42 -24.96
N GLU A 464 -18.95 -2.06 -26.13
CA GLU A 464 -17.69 -2.29 -26.84
C GLU A 464 -16.89 -0.99 -27.05
N ASN A 465 -17.58 0.12 -27.34
CA ASN A 465 -16.97 1.44 -27.46
C ASN A 465 -17.75 2.47 -26.66
N VAL A 466 -17.07 3.15 -25.72
CA VAL A 466 -17.63 4.20 -24.87
C VAL A 466 -16.96 5.52 -25.20
N LEU A 467 -17.73 6.61 -25.31
CA LEU A 467 -17.23 7.94 -25.67
C LEU A 467 -17.62 8.99 -24.64
N PHE A 468 -16.62 9.65 -24.08
CA PHE A 468 -16.78 10.83 -23.23
C PHE A 468 -16.36 12.06 -24.00
N LYS A 469 -17.27 13.04 -24.16
CA LYS A 469 -17.03 14.28 -24.90
C LYS A 469 -16.75 15.47 -24.00
N SER A 470 -16.02 16.46 -24.51
CA SER A 470 -15.84 17.79 -23.87
C SER A 470 -15.31 17.69 -22.44
N LEU A 471 -14.15 17.07 -22.25
CA LEU A 471 -13.40 17.03 -21.01
C LEU A 471 -12.36 18.15 -20.96
N ALA A 472 -12.10 18.69 -19.77
CA ALA A 472 -10.99 19.61 -19.55
C ALA A 472 -9.66 18.83 -19.45
N LEU A 473 -8.54 19.50 -19.68
CA LEU A 473 -7.20 18.91 -19.61
C LEU A 473 -6.93 18.25 -18.23
N THR A 474 -7.35 18.90 -17.14
CA THR A 474 -7.21 18.40 -15.77
C THR A 474 -8.15 17.26 -15.42
N GLN A 475 -9.10 16.89 -16.27
CA GLN A 475 -10.00 15.76 -16.12
C GLN A 475 -9.51 14.51 -16.83
N LEU A 476 -8.46 14.61 -17.64
CA LEU A 476 -7.85 13.46 -18.31
C LEU A 476 -7.04 12.64 -17.29
N SER A 477 -7.27 11.34 -17.28
CA SER A 477 -6.59 10.40 -16.36
C SER A 477 -6.58 9.01 -16.95
N GLU A 478 -5.63 8.18 -16.56
CA GLU A 478 -5.66 6.72 -16.79
C GLU A 478 -6.47 5.97 -15.74
N PHE A 479 -6.93 6.65 -14.68
CA PHE A 479 -7.84 6.08 -13.68
C PHE A 479 -9.29 6.21 -14.11
N TYR A 480 -10.00 5.07 -14.14
CA TYR A 480 -11.42 5.00 -14.48
C TYR A 480 -12.18 4.27 -13.39
N LYS A 481 -13.28 4.84 -12.95
CA LYS A 481 -14.20 4.22 -11.99
C LYS A 481 -15.14 3.28 -12.74
N ILE A 482 -15.17 2.02 -12.34
CA ILE A 482 -16.16 1.01 -12.77
C ILE A 482 -17.13 0.80 -11.64
N SER A 483 -18.44 0.84 -11.94
CA SER A 483 -19.51 0.50 -11.00
C SER A 483 -20.32 -0.65 -11.56
N VAL A 484 -20.54 -1.68 -10.73
CA VAL A 484 -21.37 -2.85 -11.04
C VAL A 484 -22.51 -2.91 -10.05
N SER A 485 -23.75 -2.99 -10.54
CA SER A 485 -24.96 -3.01 -9.70
C SER A 485 -25.92 -4.10 -10.14
N ASP A 486 -26.55 -4.78 -9.19
CA ASP A 486 -27.67 -5.71 -9.38
C ASP A 486 -29.05 -5.04 -9.24
N GLY A 487 -29.08 -3.70 -9.05
CA GLY A 487 -30.28 -2.90 -8.79
C GLY A 487 -30.54 -2.66 -7.32
N THR A 488 -29.99 -3.48 -6.40
CA THR A 488 -30.10 -3.33 -4.95
C THR A 488 -28.74 -3.00 -4.33
N ASN A 489 -27.73 -3.74 -4.72
CA ASN A 489 -26.35 -3.59 -4.25
C ASN A 489 -25.48 -3.02 -5.37
N SER A 490 -24.43 -2.30 -5.00
CA SER A 490 -23.45 -1.82 -5.96
C SER A 490 -22.03 -1.89 -5.38
N VAL A 491 -21.07 -2.19 -6.24
CA VAL A 491 -19.63 -2.15 -5.92
C VAL A 491 -18.95 -1.24 -6.92
N GLN A 492 -18.07 -0.39 -6.41
CA GLN A 492 -17.29 0.54 -7.22
C GLN A 492 -15.79 0.32 -6.98
N ARG A 493 -15.00 0.28 -8.06
CA ARG A 493 -13.53 0.24 -7.99
C ARG A 493 -12.96 1.11 -9.09
N VAL A 494 -11.73 1.52 -8.89
CA VAL A 494 -10.93 2.19 -9.90
C VAL A 494 -10.07 1.14 -10.62
N ILE A 495 -10.00 1.25 -11.94
CA ILE A 495 -9.06 0.49 -12.79
C ILE A 495 -8.18 1.46 -13.56
N ILE A 496 -6.99 1.00 -13.94
CA ILE A 496 -6.11 1.74 -14.84
C ILE A 496 -6.36 1.25 -16.26
N ILE A 497 -6.73 2.16 -17.15
CA ILE A 497 -6.85 1.89 -18.58
C ILE A 497 -5.76 2.69 -19.29
N PRO A 498 -4.78 2.03 -19.95
CA PRO A 498 -3.77 2.74 -20.73
C PRO A 498 -4.45 3.67 -21.75
N THR A 499 -4.13 4.97 -21.66
CA THR A 499 -4.81 6.02 -22.41
C THR A 499 -3.82 6.75 -23.31
N GLU A 500 -3.91 6.50 -24.62
CA GLU A 500 -3.06 7.16 -25.62
C GLU A 500 -3.51 8.60 -25.87
N GLY A 501 -2.55 9.47 -26.16
CA GLY A 501 -2.82 10.84 -26.61
C GLY A 501 -3.11 11.85 -25.47
N ILE A 502 -2.84 11.50 -24.22
CA ILE A 502 -2.88 12.46 -23.12
C ILE A 502 -1.79 13.53 -23.34
N PRO A 503 -2.13 14.83 -23.37
CA PRO A 503 -1.15 15.89 -23.58
C PRO A 503 -0.10 15.97 -22.47
N GLU A 504 1.15 16.24 -22.82
CA GLU A 504 2.27 16.38 -21.87
C GLU A 504 2.06 17.55 -20.88
N ASP A 505 1.33 18.57 -21.29
CA ASP A 505 1.04 19.75 -20.45
C ASP A 505 0.01 19.49 -19.35
N ARG A 506 -0.61 18.28 -19.29
CA ARG A 506 -1.58 17.92 -18.25
C ARG A 506 -1.01 18.07 -16.83
N GLU A 507 0.19 17.58 -16.58
CA GLU A 507 0.84 17.69 -15.25
C GLU A 507 1.07 19.16 -14.87
N LYS A 508 1.52 19.99 -15.81
CA LYS A 508 1.68 21.44 -15.59
C LYS A 508 0.35 22.13 -15.26
N ALA A 509 -0.72 21.74 -15.96
CA ALA A 509 -2.07 22.29 -15.69
C ALA A 509 -2.54 21.95 -14.27
N VAL A 510 -2.24 20.75 -13.76
CA VAL A 510 -2.54 20.36 -12.38
C VAL A 510 -1.69 21.15 -11.38
N VAL A 511 -0.39 21.29 -11.60
CA VAL A 511 0.48 22.15 -10.77
C VAL A 511 -0.04 23.57 -10.72
N SER A 512 -0.37 24.16 -11.87
CA SER A 512 -0.93 25.52 -11.95
C SER A 512 -2.28 25.66 -11.25
N SER A 513 -3.10 24.62 -11.20
CA SER A 513 -4.37 24.63 -10.48
C SER A 513 -4.23 24.66 -8.95
N ILE A 514 -3.10 24.17 -8.43
CA ILE A 514 -2.76 24.16 -7.01
C ILE A 514 -2.06 25.46 -6.62
N VAL A 515 -1.05 25.86 -7.41
CA VAL A 515 -0.30 27.11 -7.20
C VAL A 515 -0.98 28.23 -7.99
N LYS A 516 -2.15 28.65 -7.52
CA LYS A 516 -3.06 29.55 -8.24
C LYS A 516 -2.82 31.04 -8.02
N ASP A 517 -2.04 31.39 -6.99
CA ASP A 517 -1.78 32.79 -6.61
C ASP A 517 -0.37 32.96 -6.03
N LYS A 518 0.03 34.24 -5.81
CA LYS A 518 1.35 34.58 -5.26
C LYS A 518 1.62 33.98 -3.89
N GLU A 519 0.58 33.87 -3.07
CA GLU A 519 0.71 33.32 -1.72
C GLU A 519 1.02 31.80 -1.78
N CYS A 520 0.26 31.03 -2.55
CA CYS A 520 0.54 29.62 -2.80
C CYS A 520 1.92 29.42 -3.41
N PHE A 521 2.35 30.30 -4.32
CA PHE A 521 3.68 30.27 -4.91
C PHE A 521 4.78 30.42 -3.84
N TYR A 522 4.69 31.46 -3.00
CA TYR A 522 5.68 31.67 -1.94
C TYR A 522 5.70 30.58 -0.90
N ARG A 523 4.54 30.00 -0.54
CA ARG A 523 4.45 28.84 0.33
C ARG A 523 5.22 27.66 -0.24
N TYR A 524 5.05 27.40 -1.54
CA TYR A 524 5.74 26.30 -2.20
C TYR A 524 7.26 26.54 -2.27
N ILE A 525 7.69 27.77 -2.60
CA ILE A 525 9.12 28.12 -2.58
C ILE A 525 9.71 27.97 -1.18
N ALA A 526 9.02 28.41 -0.14
CA ALA A 526 9.46 28.24 1.24
C ALA A 526 9.63 26.76 1.61
N PHE A 527 8.67 25.93 1.20
CA PHE A 527 8.74 24.49 1.39
C PHE A 527 9.95 23.86 0.66
N LEU A 528 10.16 24.19 -0.61
CA LEU A 528 11.31 23.71 -1.39
C LEU A 528 12.66 24.12 -0.80
N LEU A 529 12.74 25.30 -0.19
CA LEU A 529 13.94 25.80 0.48
C LEU A 529 14.14 25.19 1.90
N GLY A 530 13.17 24.40 2.40
CA GLY A 530 13.23 23.76 3.72
C GLY A 530 13.07 24.73 4.89
N ASP A 531 12.26 25.76 4.74
CA ASP A 531 12.02 26.75 5.79
C ASP A 531 10.81 26.39 6.66
N SER A 532 11.03 25.58 7.69
CA SER A 532 10.01 25.21 8.69
C SER A 532 9.43 26.41 9.44
N TYR A 533 10.21 27.50 9.61
CA TYR A 533 9.73 28.73 10.27
C TYR A 533 8.72 29.45 9.39
N VAL A 534 8.92 29.50 8.07
CA VAL A 534 7.96 30.13 7.15
C VAL A 534 6.68 29.30 7.07
N LEU A 535 6.77 27.97 7.08
CA LEU A 535 5.60 27.10 7.14
C LEU A 535 4.79 27.34 8.41
N SER A 536 5.42 27.38 9.59
CA SER A 536 4.73 27.64 10.85
C SER A 536 4.16 29.06 10.95
N ALA A 537 4.82 30.07 10.38
CA ALA A 537 4.33 31.44 10.34
C ALA A 537 3.11 31.59 9.40
N LEU A 538 3.07 30.85 8.30
CA LEU A 538 1.93 30.83 7.37
C LEU A 538 0.73 30.06 7.96
N GLU A 539 0.96 29.02 8.74
CA GLU A 539 -0.08 28.31 9.50
C GLU A 539 -0.70 29.19 10.59
N THR A 540 0.12 29.95 11.31
CA THR A 540 -0.34 30.90 12.35
C THR A 540 -1.16 32.05 11.77
N ALA A 541 -0.83 32.54 10.56
CA ALA A 541 -1.58 33.58 9.88
C ALA A 541 -2.98 33.11 9.45
N ASN A 542 -3.15 31.84 9.08
CA ASN A 542 -4.47 31.27 8.74
C ASN A 542 -5.36 31.00 9.98
N GLY A 543 -4.77 30.82 11.18
CA GLY A 543 -5.51 30.69 12.44
C GLY A 543 -5.98 32.03 13.03
N ALA A 544 -5.50 33.17 12.52
CA ALA A 544 -5.81 34.49 13.05
C ALA A 544 -7.03 35.19 12.38
N GLU A 545 -7.78 34.54 11.51
CA GLU A 545 -8.97 35.11 10.85
C GLU A 545 -10.22 35.20 11.73
N ILE A 546 -10.17 34.86 13.00
CA ILE A 546 -11.35 34.97 13.88
C ILE A 546 -11.05 35.81 15.12
N VAL A 547 -10.62 37.06 15.02
CA VAL A 547 -10.95 38.14 15.99
C VAL A 547 -10.47 39.50 15.46
N GLY A 548 -11.40 40.34 15.07
CA GLY A 548 -11.29 41.82 15.14
C GLY A 548 -10.71 42.51 13.90
N GLY A 549 -11.60 43.14 13.15
CA GLY A 549 -11.31 43.99 12.00
C GLY A 549 -10.24 45.03 12.23
N SER A 550 -9.26 45.03 11.40
CA SER A 550 -8.53 46.21 10.91
C SER A 550 -7.77 45.82 9.64
N ASN A 551 -7.98 46.58 8.58
CA ASN A 551 -7.29 46.51 7.30
C ASN A 551 -5.78 46.59 7.50
N ILE A 552 -5.10 45.46 7.49
CA ILE A 552 -3.65 45.42 7.28
C ILE A 552 -3.47 44.70 5.93
N HIS A 553 -3.11 45.45 4.91
CA HIS A 553 -2.45 44.92 3.72
C HIS A 553 -1.12 44.33 4.18
N ASN A 554 -1.14 43.13 4.69
CA ASN A 554 0.07 42.35 4.96
C ASN A 554 0.61 41.83 3.61
N THR A 555 1.48 42.65 3.01
CA THR A 555 2.49 42.15 2.09
C THR A 555 3.27 41.10 2.89
N ILE A 556 3.14 39.81 2.57
CA ILE A 556 3.97 38.74 3.15
C ILE A 556 5.41 39.09 2.77
N GLN A 557 6.10 39.82 3.63
CA GLN A 557 7.54 39.94 3.55
C GLN A 557 8.07 38.58 4.02
N ILE A 558 8.56 37.75 3.09
CA ILE A 558 9.35 36.57 3.43
C ILE A 558 10.72 37.10 3.88
N PRO A 559 10.95 37.23 5.20
CA PRO A 559 12.25 37.65 5.67
C PRO A 559 13.25 36.57 5.26
N ALA A 560 14.36 36.99 4.65
CA ALA A 560 15.47 36.08 4.37
C ALA A 560 15.31 35.09 3.18
N LEU A 561 14.41 35.31 2.22
CA LEU A 561 14.33 34.49 1.01
C LEU A 561 15.69 34.42 0.29
N TYR A 562 16.39 35.55 0.18
CA TYR A 562 17.72 35.63 -0.41
C TYR A 562 18.74 34.76 0.33
N GLU A 563 18.80 34.87 1.65
CA GLU A 563 19.71 34.10 2.50
C GLU A 563 19.42 32.61 2.41
N LYS A 564 18.15 32.22 2.35
CA LYS A 564 17.74 30.82 2.19
C LYS A 564 18.09 30.27 0.81
N MET A 565 17.86 31.03 -0.24
CA MET A 565 18.30 30.66 -1.59
C MET A 565 19.82 30.54 -1.64
N LEU A 566 20.56 31.41 -0.98
CA LEU A 566 22.02 31.35 -0.90
C LEU A 566 22.49 30.11 -0.15
N GLN A 567 21.87 29.81 0.99
CA GLN A 567 22.14 28.60 1.78
C GLN A 567 21.86 27.35 0.95
N THR A 568 20.68 27.29 0.31
CA THR A 568 20.26 26.15 -0.52
C THR A 568 21.18 25.99 -1.73
N ALA A 569 21.62 27.08 -2.37
CA ALA A 569 22.58 27.02 -3.48
C ALA A 569 23.93 26.43 -3.06
N ALA A 570 24.33 26.62 -1.79
CA ALA A 570 25.57 26.10 -1.24
C ALA A 570 25.46 24.65 -0.73
N THR A 571 24.31 24.25 -0.15
CA THR A 571 24.13 22.97 0.54
C THR A 571 23.33 21.93 -0.24
N ALA A 572 22.36 22.37 -1.08
CA ALA A 572 21.44 21.52 -1.83
C ALA A 572 21.07 22.14 -3.19
N PRO A 573 22.05 22.36 -4.10
CA PRO A 573 21.81 23.04 -5.37
C PRO A 573 20.83 22.32 -6.30
N GLU A 574 20.60 21.03 -6.11
CA GLU A 574 19.63 20.22 -6.85
C GLU A 574 18.18 20.72 -6.64
N ARG A 575 17.84 21.33 -5.50
CA ARG A 575 16.50 21.87 -5.23
C ARG A 575 16.13 23.02 -6.19
N PHE A 576 17.11 23.69 -6.79
CA PHE A 576 16.84 24.68 -7.82
C PHE A 576 16.24 24.09 -9.10
N LYS A 577 16.40 22.80 -9.36
CA LYS A 577 15.71 22.11 -10.47
C LYS A 577 14.21 22.05 -10.24
N GLU A 578 13.79 21.85 -8.99
CA GLU A 578 12.37 21.82 -8.61
C GLU A 578 11.75 23.22 -8.75
N ILE A 579 12.49 24.26 -8.33
CA ILE A 579 12.07 25.65 -8.52
C ILE A 579 11.97 25.98 -10.02
N ASP A 580 12.92 25.55 -10.85
CA ASP A 580 12.88 25.76 -12.31
C ASP A 580 11.68 25.06 -12.96
N TYR A 581 11.37 23.85 -12.51
CA TYR A 581 10.18 23.14 -12.96
C TYR A 581 8.89 23.88 -12.57
N LEU A 582 8.78 24.32 -11.31
CA LEU A 582 7.62 25.06 -10.82
C LEU A 582 7.36 26.34 -11.64
N ILE A 583 8.41 27.13 -11.86
CA ILE A 583 8.33 28.36 -12.68
C ILE A 583 7.81 28.03 -14.09
N LYS A 584 8.34 26.96 -14.71
CA LYS A 584 7.91 26.53 -16.05
C LYS A 584 6.51 25.90 -16.08
N ALA A 585 6.03 25.36 -14.97
CA ALA A 585 4.73 24.73 -14.88
C ALA A 585 3.60 25.75 -14.66
N ILE A 586 3.89 26.87 -14.01
CA ILE A 586 2.91 27.92 -13.76
C ILE A 586 2.73 28.74 -15.03
N SER A 587 1.52 28.64 -15.62
CA SER A 587 1.15 29.34 -16.86
C SER A 587 0.28 30.59 -16.63
N ALA A 588 -0.18 30.81 -15.40
CA ALA A 588 -1.06 31.95 -15.08
C ALA A 588 -0.24 33.21 -14.86
N ASP A 589 -0.60 34.29 -15.61
CA ASP A 589 0.03 35.60 -15.48
C ASP A 589 -0.12 36.16 -14.06
N GLY A 590 0.96 36.70 -13.50
CA GLY A 590 0.98 37.36 -12.22
C GLY A 590 1.05 36.47 -10.97
N VAL A 591 1.09 35.14 -11.12
CA VAL A 591 1.30 34.21 -10.00
C VAL A 591 2.74 34.23 -9.54
N ILE A 592 3.69 34.28 -10.47
CA ILE A 592 5.12 34.42 -10.17
C ILE A 592 5.43 35.90 -9.99
N PRO A 593 5.93 36.35 -8.82
CA PRO A 593 6.33 37.73 -8.62
C PRO A 593 7.58 38.06 -9.46
N GLU A 594 7.57 39.21 -10.19
CA GLU A 594 8.70 39.64 -11.02
C GLU A 594 10.01 39.71 -10.21
N GLN A 595 9.96 40.25 -9.00
CA GLN A 595 11.13 40.32 -8.11
C GLN A 595 11.74 38.97 -7.77
N PHE A 596 10.89 37.94 -7.61
CA PHE A 596 11.35 36.59 -7.39
C PHE A 596 12.02 36.02 -8.65
N GLU A 597 11.43 36.23 -9.80
CA GLU A 597 11.97 35.72 -11.07
C GLU A 597 13.35 36.32 -11.39
N GLU A 598 13.51 37.64 -11.15
CA GLU A 598 14.81 38.31 -11.28
C GLU A 598 15.86 37.68 -10.34
N LEU A 599 15.51 37.51 -9.06
CA LEU A 599 16.37 36.91 -8.05
C LEU A 599 16.74 35.47 -8.43
N TYR A 600 15.74 34.67 -8.80
CA TYR A 600 15.92 33.28 -9.21
C TYR A 600 16.90 33.16 -10.39
N ASN A 601 16.78 34.01 -11.40
CA ASN A 601 17.64 34.01 -12.58
C ASN A 601 19.13 34.26 -12.23
N VAL A 602 19.41 35.02 -11.17
CA VAL A 602 20.77 35.21 -10.66
C VAL A 602 21.31 33.90 -10.05
N PHE A 603 20.52 33.24 -9.18
CA PHE A 603 20.90 31.97 -8.56
C PHE A 603 21.03 30.83 -9.57
N LYS A 604 20.12 30.74 -10.54
CA LYS A 604 20.17 29.75 -11.62
C LYS A 604 21.50 29.77 -12.37
N LYS A 605 22.01 30.98 -12.68
CA LYS A 605 23.35 31.13 -13.30
C LYS A 605 24.46 30.70 -12.37
N ALA A 606 24.34 30.94 -11.06
CA ALA A 606 25.35 30.61 -10.08
C ALA A 606 25.47 29.08 -9.87
N VAL A 607 24.35 28.37 -9.83
CA VAL A 607 24.29 26.90 -9.66
C VAL A 607 24.47 26.13 -10.98
N LYS A 608 24.65 26.81 -12.13
CA LYS A 608 24.86 26.24 -13.47
C LYS A 608 23.72 25.32 -13.93
N LEU A 609 22.48 25.72 -13.69
CA LEU A 609 21.26 25.04 -14.17
C LEU A 609 20.90 25.48 -15.60
#